data_154ddb4c49954cfbed7b280ccf3ec9ff
#
_entry.id   154ddb4c49954cfbed7b280ccf3ec9ff
#
_cell.length_a   1.000
_cell.length_b   1.000
_cell.length_c   1.000
_cell.angle_alpha   90.00
_cell.angle_beta   90.00
_cell.angle_gamma   90.00
#
_symmetry.space_group_name_H-M   'P 1'
#
loop_
_entity.id
_entity.type
_entity.pdbx_description
1 polymer ?
#
loop_
_entity_poly.entity_id
_entity_poly.type
_entity_poly.pdbx_seq_one_letter_code
_entity_poly.pdbx_strand_id
1 'polypeptide(L)'
;MNETAEFLVSAQQRANTGDIRSLSRRFTKGELVRVRKGVYMDKSRWISLKPWERYSATIRAVALELPSAHFCYETAAVLWGMQVVGIPAHIHLANSSSGHAGSKRSTTKASGDTKSGSTGLEGIRSYGIYRHAYQASPVHLTGLTVTDLHSTAADVMARLPFARAVVLADHAISQARFGPSAASVKDLRHAGGSLASGAKRRWVSSVLDFADARSGSAGESLSRAQMHLLGFPAPELQTEFYDALGFVARTDFYWRGLKIIGEFDGEAKYLNDEYLNGGTAREAVLKEKKREDRLRAMGFQVVRWDWATAIRPEKLLAKLEAAGLSRTGNPALRTIHRRARG
;
A
#
# COMPACT_ATOMS: atom_id res chain seq x y z
N MET A 1 14.26 14.13 -2.29
CA MET A 1 13.27 14.12 -3.37
C MET A 1 12.95 15.53 -3.83
N ASN A 2 13.68 16.01 -4.87
CA ASN A 2 13.44 17.30 -5.50
C ASN A 2 12.50 17.10 -6.69
N GLU A 3 11.19 17.04 -6.47
CA GLU A 3 10.20 16.76 -7.51
C GLU A 3 9.10 17.82 -7.65
N THR A 4 9.31 19.00 -7.07
CA THR A 4 8.42 20.16 -7.26
C THR A 4 8.46 20.74 -8.67
N ALA A 5 9.46 20.36 -9.47
CA ALA A 5 9.66 20.85 -10.83
C ALA A 5 8.66 20.30 -11.88
N GLU A 6 7.85 19.29 -11.54
CA GLU A 6 6.93 18.66 -12.51
C GLU A 6 5.60 19.41 -12.69
N PHE A 7 5.21 20.26 -11.74
CA PHE A 7 3.96 21.02 -11.82
C PHE A 7 4.16 22.46 -12.23
N LEU A 8 3.30 22.92 -13.13
CA LEU A 8 3.15 24.32 -13.46
C LEU A 8 1.98 24.89 -12.66
N VAL A 9 2.25 25.83 -11.76
CA VAL A 9 1.26 26.43 -10.86
C VAL A 9 0.94 27.84 -11.30
N SER A 10 -0.34 28.14 -11.55
CA SER A 10 -0.79 29.46 -12.04
C SER A 10 -0.37 30.61 -11.13
N ALA A 11 -0.37 30.42 -9.79
CA ALA A 11 0.04 31.44 -8.85
C ALA A 11 1.56 31.76 -8.95
N GLN A 12 2.39 30.71 -9.08
CA GLN A 12 3.85 30.85 -9.24
C GLN A 12 4.22 31.48 -10.59
N GLN A 13 3.54 31.09 -11.68
CA GLN A 13 3.73 31.67 -12.98
C GLN A 13 3.35 33.17 -13.01
N ARG A 14 2.26 33.53 -12.30
CA ARG A 14 1.86 34.94 -12.13
C ARG A 14 2.93 35.75 -11.43
N ALA A 15 3.54 35.18 -10.38
CA ALA A 15 4.58 35.87 -9.61
C ALA A 15 5.90 36.01 -10.38
N ASN A 16 6.29 34.96 -11.16
CA ASN A 16 7.63 34.89 -11.77
C ASN A 16 7.66 35.50 -13.19
N THR A 17 6.61 35.35 -13.99
CA THR A 17 6.63 35.73 -15.42
C THR A 17 5.48 36.65 -15.81
N GLY A 18 4.49 36.84 -14.95
CA GLY A 18 3.25 37.59 -15.28
C GLY A 18 2.39 36.92 -16.35
N ASP A 19 2.81 35.80 -16.93
CA ASP A 19 2.17 35.23 -18.13
C ASP A 19 1.32 33.97 -17.84
N ILE A 20 0.13 34.20 -17.28
CA ILE A 20 -0.90 33.16 -17.16
C ILE A 20 -1.48 32.77 -18.53
N ARG A 21 -1.43 33.71 -19.51
CA ARG A 21 -1.95 33.46 -20.86
C ARG A 21 -1.19 32.32 -21.54
N SER A 22 0.10 32.14 -21.21
CA SER A 22 0.92 31.03 -21.69
C SER A 22 0.38 29.66 -21.21
N LEU A 23 0.05 29.50 -19.93
CA LEU A 23 -0.53 28.27 -19.42
C LEU A 23 -1.89 27.95 -20.05
N SER A 24 -2.76 28.98 -20.18
CA SER A 24 -4.06 28.82 -20.80
C SER A 24 -3.92 28.40 -22.27
N ARG A 25 -3.02 29.05 -23.03
CA ARG A 25 -2.74 28.71 -24.42
C ARG A 25 -2.19 27.29 -24.58
N ARG A 26 -1.23 26.88 -23.76
CA ARG A 26 -0.67 25.52 -23.75
C ARG A 26 -1.72 24.49 -23.39
N PHE A 27 -2.57 24.79 -22.40
CA PHE A 27 -3.70 23.93 -22.05
C PHE A 27 -4.70 23.80 -23.22
N THR A 28 -5.06 24.91 -23.88
CA THR A 28 -5.97 24.91 -25.04
C THR A 28 -5.40 24.12 -26.22
N LYS A 29 -4.07 24.19 -26.43
CA LYS A 29 -3.35 23.40 -27.44
C LYS A 29 -3.28 21.89 -27.09
N GLY A 30 -3.69 21.49 -25.90
CA GLY A 30 -3.66 20.09 -25.46
C GLY A 30 -2.29 19.61 -25.01
N GLU A 31 -1.32 20.51 -24.78
CA GLU A 31 0.03 20.19 -24.27
C GLU A 31 0.01 19.87 -22.77
N LEU A 32 -0.96 20.39 -22.03
CA LEU A 32 -1.07 20.26 -20.58
C LEU A 32 -2.36 19.56 -20.16
N VAL A 33 -2.30 18.84 -19.06
CA VAL A 33 -3.43 18.36 -18.27
C VAL A 33 -3.58 19.24 -17.04
N ARG A 34 -4.78 19.73 -16.77
CA ARG A 34 -5.09 20.41 -15.52
C ARG A 34 -5.45 19.36 -14.46
N VAL A 35 -4.50 19.03 -13.60
CA VAL A 35 -4.66 18.02 -12.56
C VAL A 35 -5.59 18.52 -11.44
N ARG A 36 -5.39 19.77 -11.02
CA ARG A 36 -6.21 20.46 -10.01
C ARG A 36 -6.42 21.91 -10.45
N LYS A 37 -7.30 22.66 -9.77
CA LYS A 37 -7.52 24.08 -10.07
C LYS A 37 -6.20 24.85 -9.93
N GLY A 38 -5.74 25.45 -11.02
CA GLY A 38 -4.48 26.21 -11.07
C GLY A 38 -3.20 25.36 -11.07
N VAL A 39 -3.29 24.03 -11.12
CA VAL A 39 -2.15 23.12 -11.12
C VAL A 39 -2.17 22.25 -12.38
N TYR A 40 -1.11 22.35 -13.17
CA TYR A 40 -0.98 21.71 -14.48
C TYR A 40 0.25 20.82 -14.52
N MET A 41 0.22 19.81 -15.38
CA MET A 41 1.35 18.95 -15.73
C MET A 41 1.39 18.76 -17.25
N ASP A 42 2.57 18.49 -17.81
CA ASP A 42 2.72 18.06 -19.18
C ASP A 42 1.85 16.81 -19.45
N LYS A 43 1.14 16.80 -20.57
CA LYS A 43 0.17 15.73 -20.89
C LYS A 43 0.88 14.39 -21.11
N SER A 44 2.02 14.38 -21.81
CA SER A 44 2.77 13.17 -22.08
C SER A 44 3.29 12.55 -20.77
N ARG A 45 3.81 13.39 -19.89
CA ARG A 45 4.25 12.97 -18.55
C ARG A 45 3.11 12.42 -17.71
N TRP A 46 1.96 13.10 -17.66
CA TRP A 46 0.79 12.61 -16.91
C TRP A 46 0.30 11.24 -17.40
N ILE A 47 0.28 11.03 -18.72
CA ILE A 47 -0.14 9.77 -19.33
C ILE A 47 0.85 8.64 -19.01
N SER A 48 2.15 8.93 -18.98
CA SER A 48 3.19 7.92 -18.68
C SER A 48 3.20 7.45 -17.23
N LEU A 49 2.62 8.23 -16.30
CA LEU A 49 2.58 7.86 -14.89
C LEU A 49 1.81 6.55 -14.68
N LYS A 50 2.40 5.64 -13.91
CA LYS A 50 1.69 4.47 -13.40
C LYS A 50 0.58 4.90 -12.42
N PRO A 51 -0.45 4.08 -12.17
CA PRO A 51 -1.56 4.46 -11.28
C PRO A 51 -1.12 4.95 -9.89
N TRP A 52 -0.14 4.31 -9.26
CA TRP A 52 0.38 4.72 -7.94
C TRP A 52 1.17 6.03 -8.00
N GLU A 53 1.91 6.30 -9.09
CA GLU A 53 2.60 7.59 -9.33
C GLU A 53 1.58 8.72 -9.52
N ARG A 54 0.48 8.46 -10.25
CA ARG A 54 -0.63 9.41 -10.36
C ARG A 54 -1.29 9.71 -9.04
N TYR A 55 -1.43 8.70 -8.15
CA TYR A 55 -1.94 8.93 -6.81
C TYR A 55 -1.03 9.90 -6.04
N SER A 56 0.28 9.63 -6.00
CA SER A 56 1.28 10.50 -5.36
C SER A 56 1.33 11.90 -5.99
N ALA A 57 1.27 12.00 -7.32
CA ALA A 57 1.18 13.28 -8.02
C ALA A 57 -0.11 14.04 -7.66
N THR A 58 -1.25 13.33 -7.50
CA THR A 58 -2.50 13.96 -7.08
C THR A 58 -2.42 14.51 -5.66
N ILE A 59 -1.76 13.82 -4.72
CA ILE A 59 -1.51 14.34 -3.35
C ILE A 59 -0.76 15.68 -3.43
N ARG A 60 0.33 15.74 -4.20
CA ARG A 60 1.13 16.95 -4.39
C ARG A 60 0.32 18.08 -5.03
N ALA A 61 -0.48 17.76 -6.06
CA ALA A 61 -1.34 18.73 -6.71
C ALA A 61 -2.43 19.28 -5.78
N VAL A 62 -2.96 18.45 -4.86
CA VAL A 62 -3.90 18.88 -3.81
C VAL A 62 -3.22 19.82 -2.82
N ALA A 63 -1.99 19.51 -2.39
CA ALA A 63 -1.23 20.38 -1.49
C ALA A 63 -0.93 21.76 -2.12
N LEU A 64 -0.63 21.79 -3.43
CA LEU A 64 -0.41 23.04 -4.17
C LEU A 64 -1.71 23.85 -4.35
N GLU A 65 -2.85 23.18 -4.53
CA GLU A 65 -4.17 23.87 -4.61
C GLU A 65 -4.67 24.34 -3.24
N LEU A 66 -4.39 23.58 -2.19
CA LEU A 66 -4.88 23.76 -0.83
C LEU A 66 -3.71 23.70 0.15
N PRO A 67 -2.98 24.82 0.37
CA PRO A 67 -1.81 24.84 1.26
C PRO A 67 -2.11 24.45 2.71
N SER A 68 -3.36 24.62 3.17
CA SER A 68 -3.82 24.20 4.50
C SER A 68 -4.40 22.78 4.52
N ALA A 69 -4.21 21.98 3.47
CA ALA A 69 -4.70 20.60 3.43
C ALA A 69 -4.07 19.77 4.55
N HIS A 70 -4.91 19.14 5.38
CA HIS A 70 -4.49 18.17 6.38
C HIS A 70 -4.83 16.78 5.88
N PHE A 71 -3.82 16.01 5.46
CA PHE A 71 -3.98 14.65 4.95
C PHE A 71 -4.20 13.66 6.10
N CYS A 72 -5.14 12.73 5.91
CA CYS A 72 -5.50 11.72 6.91
C CYS A 72 -5.75 10.36 6.26
N TYR A 73 -6.07 9.35 7.06
CA TYR A 73 -6.40 7.99 6.63
C TYR A 73 -5.38 7.41 5.64
N GLU A 74 -5.84 6.74 4.57
CA GLU A 74 -4.98 6.05 3.60
C GLU A 74 -3.99 7.00 2.90
N THR A 75 -4.35 8.27 2.73
CA THR A 75 -3.43 9.26 2.16
C THR A 75 -2.28 9.59 3.11
N ALA A 76 -2.58 9.77 4.40
CA ALA A 76 -1.53 9.95 5.41
C ALA A 76 -0.66 8.68 5.53
N ALA A 77 -1.27 7.49 5.48
CA ALA A 77 -0.52 6.23 5.49
C ALA A 77 0.49 6.13 4.33
N VAL A 78 0.08 6.52 3.11
CA VAL A 78 0.98 6.58 1.94
C VAL A 78 2.09 7.61 2.15
N LEU A 79 1.78 8.78 2.71
CA LEU A 79 2.78 9.82 3.01
C LEU A 79 3.78 9.40 4.08
N TRP A 80 3.34 8.63 5.08
CA TRP A 80 4.20 7.98 6.07
C TRP A 80 5.03 6.83 5.49
N GLY A 81 4.80 6.44 4.22
CA GLY A 81 5.45 5.29 3.60
C GLY A 81 4.89 3.94 4.03
N MET A 82 3.74 3.90 4.72
CA MET A 82 3.08 2.65 5.10
C MET A 82 2.55 1.92 3.87
N GLN A 83 2.58 0.60 3.92
CA GLN A 83 2.04 -0.24 2.85
C GLN A 83 0.51 -0.32 2.92
N VAL A 84 -0.13 0.14 1.87
CA VAL A 84 -1.58 0.02 1.64
C VAL A 84 -1.81 -0.90 0.44
N VAL A 85 -2.60 -1.96 0.62
CA VAL A 85 -2.90 -2.90 -0.47
C VAL A 85 -3.85 -2.27 -1.48
N GLY A 86 -3.37 -2.10 -2.70
CA GLY A 86 -4.07 -1.38 -3.77
C GLY A 86 -3.85 0.14 -3.69
N ILE A 87 -4.56 0.86 -4.55
CA ILE A 87 -4.47 2.32 -4.61
C ILE A 87 -5.76 2.88 -4.01
N PRO A 88 -5.67 3.82 -3.03
CA PRO A 88 -6.87 4.43 -2.47
C PRO A 88 -7.70 5.16 -3.53
N ALA A 89 -9.02 5.05 -3.45
CA ALA A 89 -9.93 5.64 -4.43
C ALA A 89 -9.98 7.18 -4.37
N HIS A 90 -9.57 7.76 -3.24
CA HIS A 90 -9.65 9.19 -2.98
C HIS A 90 -8.39 9.69 -2.27
N ILE A 91 -8.14 10.99 -2.39
CA ILE A 91 -7.26 11.72 -1.48
C ILE A 91 -8.08 12.08 -0.24
N HIS A 92 -7.63 11.64 0.92
CA HIS A 92 -8.33 11.81 2.20
C HIS A 92 -7.82 13.04 2.93
N LEU A 93 -8.74 13.96 3.28
CA LEU A 93 -8.45 15.18 4.02
C LEU A 93 -9.27 15.22 5.30
N ALA A 94 -8.63 15.63 6.41
CA ALA A 94 -9.29 15.97 7.64
C ALA A 94 -9.95 17.36 7.52
N ASN A 95 -11.13 17.51 8.10
CA ASN A 95 -11.84 18.77 8.17
C ASN A 95 -12.51 18.90 9.54
N SER A 96 -12.29 20.02 10.22
CA SER A 96 -12.89 20.28 11.52
C SER A 96 -14.41 20.52 11.47
N SER A 97 -14.95 20.86 10.30
CA SER A 97 -16.38 21.13 10.11
C SER A 97 -17.09 19.96 9.43
N SER A 98 -18.14 19.45 10.08
CA SER A 98 -19.01 18.39 9.53
C SER A 98 -19.77 18.83 8.27
N GLY A 99 -20.09 20.11 8.14
CA GLY A 99 -20.83 20.65 6.99
C GLY A 99 -20.09 20.58 5.66
N HIS A 100 -18.79 20.31 5.67
CA HIS A 100 -17.97 20.16 4.47
C HIS A 100 -17.44 18.73 4.28
N ALA A 101 -17.94 17.76 5.03
CA ALA A 101 -17.60 16.34 4.86
C ALA A 101 -18.20 15.76 3.58
N GLY A 102 -17.55 14.75 3.02
CA GLY A 102 -18.03 14.04 1.83
C GLY A 102 -17.02 13.96 0.68
N SER A 103 -17.43 13.29 -0.40
CA SER A 103 -16.56 13.05 -1.55
C SER A 103 -16.77 14.08 -2.65
N LYS A 104 -15.67 14.51 -3.27
CA LYS A 104 -15.67 15.24 -4.54
C LYS A 104 -14.92 14.44 -5.59
N ARG A 105 -15.51 14.31 -6.78
CA ARG A 105 -14.89 13.60 -7.91
C ARG A 105 -13.60 14.29 -8.37
N SER A 106 -12.82 13.56 -9.17
CA SER A 106 -11.66 14.11 -9.87
C SER A 106 -12.03 15.39 -10.64
N THR A 107 -11.14 16.37 -10.62
CA THR A 107 -11.26 17.63 -11.36
C THR A 107 -10.30 17.69 -12.56
N THR A 108 -9.65 16.58 -12.92
CA THR A 108 -8.75 16.51 -14.07
C THR A 108 -9.48 16.88 -15.35
N LYS A 109 -8.88 17.79 -16.13
CA LYS A 109 -9.38 18.20 -17.44
C LYS A 109 -8.24 18.23 -18.46
N ALA A 110 -8.56 17.85 -19.70
CA ALA A 110 -7.72 18.11 -20.87
C ALA A 110 -8.46 19.02 -21.85
N SER A 111 -7.72 19.64 -22.78
CA SER A 111 -8.34 20.39 -23.89
C SER A 111 -9.21 19.44 -24.70
N GLY A 112 -10.42 19.89 -25.07
CA GLY A 112 -11.40 19.05 -25.78
C GLY A 112 -12.27 18.17 -24.88
N ASP A 113 -12.14 18.25 -23.55
CA ASP A 113 -13.00 17.57 -22.57
C ASP A 113 -14.39 18.22 -22.58
N THR A 114 -15.23 17.81 -23.51
CA THR A 114 -16.67 18.18 -23.54
C THR A 114 -17.44 17.22 -22.63
N LYS A 115 -18.62 17.65 -22.16
CA LYS A 115 -19.48 16.86 -21.26
C LYS A 115 -19.95 15.51 -21.85
N SER A 116 -19.67 15.23 -23.13
CA SER A 116 -20.26 14.13 -23.90
C SER A 116 -19.25 13.26 -24.68
N GLY A 117 -17.96 13.32 -24.47
CA GLY A 117 -17.02 12.50 -25.27
C GLY A 117 -15.90 11.86 -24.47
N SER A 118 -15.50 10.64 -24.82
CA SER A 118 -14.29 10.02 -24.30
C SER A 118 -13.08 10.77 -24.86
N THR A 119 -12.33 11.43 -23.99
CA THR A 119 -11.20 12.29 -24.35
C THR A 119 -9.85 11.55 -24.32
N GLY A 120 -9.87 10.21 -24.26
CA GLY A 120 -8.66 9.40 -24.07
C GLY A 120 -8.06 9.52 -22.66
N LEU A 121 -8.74 10.22 -21.74
CA LEU A 121 -8.32 10.31 -20.33
C LEU A 121 -9.08 9.32 -19.42
N GLU A 122 -9.91 8.44 -19.98
CA GLU A 122 -10.55 7.38 -19.18
C GLU A 122 -9.48 6.48 -18.55
N GLY A 123 -9.57 6.29 -17.23
CA GLY A 123 -8.57 5.55 -16.46
C GLY A 123 -7.30 6.30 -16.09
N ILE A 124 -7.08 7.52 -16.61
CA ILE A 124 -5.89 8.35 -16.32
C ILE A 124 -6.23 9.67 -15.63
N ARG A 125 -7.41 9.79 -15.05
CA ARG A 125 -7.82 10.97 -14.26
C ARG A 125 -7.09 11.00 -12.91
N SER A 126 -6.96 12.20 -12.32
CA SER A 126 -6.52 12.37 -10.94
C SER A 126 -7.56 11.79 -9.97
N TYR A 127 -7.16 11.54 -8.74
CA TYR A 127 -8.05 11.02 -7.72
C TYR A 127 -8.96 12.12 -7.16
N GLY A 128 -10.20 11.76 -6.82
CA GLY A 128 -11.12 12.63 -6.11
C GLY A 128 -10.66 12.92 -4.68
N ILE A 129 -11.33 13.85 -3.99
CA ILE A 129 -11.07 14.16 -2.59
C ILE A 129 -12.22 13.63 -1.74
N TYR A 130 -11.89 12.98 -0.63
CA TYR A 130 -12.84 12.68 0.43
C TYR A 130 -12.47 13.50 1.68
N ARG A 131 -13.39 14.35 2.15
CA ARG A 131 -13.24 15.13 3.38
C ARG A 131 -13.94 14.44 4.53
N HIS A 132 -13.20 14.19 5.59
CA HIS A 132 -13.71 13.59 6.81
C HIS A 132 -13.99 14.66 7.84
N ALA A 133 -15.16 14.61 8.51
CA ALA A 133 -15.38 15.35 9.75
C ALA A 133 -14.52 14.70 10.85
N TYR A 134 -13.32 15.22 11.02
CA TYR A 134 -12.30 14.55 11.81
C TYR A 134 -11.33 15.59 12.40
N GLN A 135 -11.14 15.52 13.70
CA GLN A 135 -10.11 16.28 14.39
C GLN A 135 -8.96 15.33 14.73
N ALA A 136 -7.82 15.55 14.11
CA ALA A 136 -6.60 14.83 14.39
C ALA A 136 -5.51 15.80 14.84
N SER A 137 -4.58 15.32 15.61
CA SER A 137 -3.35 16.05 15.90
C SER A 137 -2.52 16.16 14.62
N PRO A 138 -2.32 17.37 14.08
CA PRO A 138 -1.53 17.55 12.88
C PRO A 138 -0.05 17.45 13.19
N VAL A 139 0.71 16.82 12.29
CA VAL A 139 2.17 16.88 12.27
C VAL A 139 2.65 17.32 10.89
N HIS A 140 3.85 17.89 10.84
CA HIS A 140 4.46 18.30 9.57
C HIS A 140 5.41 17.20 9.09
N LEU A 141 5.14 16.67 7.90
CA LEU A 141 5.95 15.65 7.24
C LEU A 141 6.33 16.14 5.84
N THR A 142 7.62 16.35 5.60
CA THR A 142 8.16 16.80 4.30
C THR A 142 7.42 18.01 3.69
N GLY A 143 7.04 18.98 4.54
CA GLY A 143 6.32 20.20 4.14
C GLY A 143 4.81 20.03 3.97
N LEU A 144 4.25 18.86 4.28
CA LEU A 144 2.82 18.60 4.27
C LEU A 144 2.28 18.46 5.71
N THR A 145 1.03 18.84 5.92
CA THR A 145 0.33 18.59 7.19
C THR A 145 -0.40 17.25 7.09
N VAL A 146 -0.07 16.33 7.99
CA VAL A 146 -0.62 14.97 8.03
C VAL A 146 -1.08 14.61 9.44
N THR A 147 -1.98 13.65 9.58
CA THR A 147 -2.26 13.01 10.86
C THR A 147 -1.01 12.25 11.33
N ASP A 148 -0.74 12.22 12.64
CA ASP A 148 0.39 11.49 13.21
C ASP A 148 0.37 10.00 12.82
N LEU A 149 1.54 9.34 12.88
CA LEU A 149 1.73 7.97 12.41
C LEU A 149 0.82 6.97 13.11
N HIS A 150 0.71 7.04 14.44
CA HIS A 150 -0.03 6.06 15.23
C HIS A 150 -1.54 6.19 15.02
N SER A 151 -2.06 7.41 15.06
CA SER A 151 -3.47 7.69 14.75
C SER A 151 -3.80 7.30 13.31
N THR A 152 -2.92 7.62 12.36
CA THR A 152 -3.09 7.22 10.95
C THR A 152 -3.21 5.70 10.83
N ALA A 153 -2.29 4.95 11.44
CA ALA A 153 -2.31 3.49 11.38
C ALA A 153 -3.60 2.91 12.01
N ALA A 154 -3.99 3.40 13.19
CA ALA A 154 -5.20 2.96 13.89
C ALA A 154 -6.48 3.24 13.08
N ASP A 155 -6.58 4.44 12.51
CA ASP A 155 -7.73 4.86 11.70
C ASP A 155 -7.88 4.03 10.43
N VAL A 156 -6.77 3.75 9.74
CA VAL A 156 -6.78 2.95 8.51
C VAL A 156 -7.09 1.48 8.83
N MET A 157 -6.44 0.89 9.84
CA MET A 157 -6.78 -0.48 10.29
C MET A 157 -8.26 -0.64 10.64
N ALA A 158 -8.86 0.37 11.28
CA ALA A 158 -10.26 0.34 11.69
C ALA A 158 -11.26 0.32 10.53
N ARG A 159 -10.81 0.55 9.31
CA ARG A 159 -11.63 0.63 8.07
C ARG A 159 -11.35 -0.50 7.08
N LEU A 160 -10.17 -1.09 7.15
CA LEU A 160 -9.75 -2.11 6.21
C LEU A 160 -10.28 -3.51 6.60
N PRO A 161 -10.52 -4.39 5.61
CA PRO A 161 -10.66 -5.83 5.86
C PRO A 161 -9.42 -6.40 6.55
N PHE A 162 -9.58 -7.46 7.34
CA PHE A 162 -8.54 -8.04 8.19
C PHE A 162 -7.19 -8.19 7.50
N ALA A 163 -7.14 -8.89 6.37
CA ALA A 163 -5.89 -9.17 5.69
C ALA A 163 -5.15 -7.89 5.25
N ARG A 164 -5.88 -6.86 4.81
CA ARG A 164 -5.28 -5.57 4.43
C ARG A 164 -4.86 -4.76 5.66
N ALA A 165 -5.60 -4.83 6.76
CA ALA A 165 -5.25 -4.20 8.03
C ALA A 165 -3.96 -4.81 8.61
N VAL A 166 -3.79 -6.14 8.51
CA VAL A 166 -2.57 -6.85 8.92
C VAL A 166 -1.36 -6.37 8.10
N VAL A 167 -1.49 -6.22 6.78
CA VAL A 167 -0.40 -5.68 5.93
C VAL A 167 0.08 -4.33 6.47
N LEU A 168 -0.84 -3.44 6.78
CA LEU A 168 -0.50 -2.10 7.30
C LEU A 168 0.12 -2.20 8.70
N ALA A 169 -0.42 -3.06 9.59
CA ALA A 169 0.08 -3.25 10.94
C ALA A 169 1.51 -3.81 10.94
N ASP A 170 1.76 -4.92 10.22
CA ASP A 170 3.07 -5.55 10.11
C ASP A 170 4.11 -4.56 9.59
N HIS A 171 3.72 -3.76 8.57
CA HIS A 171 4.62 -2.76 8.01
C HIS A 171 4.93 -1.64 9.01
N ALA A 172 3.92 -1.13 9.73
CA ALA A 172 4.10 -0.04 10.69
C ALA A 172 5.01 -0.42 11.87
N ILE A 173 5.01 -1.70 12.30
CA ILE A 173 5.85 -2.19 13.40
C ILE A 173 7.21 -2.74 12.93
N SER A 174 7.48 -2.77 11.63
CA SER A 174 8.70 -3.37 11.07
C SER A 174 9.90 -2.44 11.21
N GLN A 175 10.85 -2.80 12.08
CA GLN A 175 12.13 -2.10 12.22
C GLN A 175 12.98 -2.17 10.95
N ALA A 176 12.89 -3.24 10.19
CA ALA A 176 13.58 -3.38 8.90
C ALA A 176 13.13 -2.32 7.88
N ARG A 177 11.93 -1.76 8.04
CA ARG A 177 11.34 -0.76 7.14
C ARG A 177 11.47 0.67 7.65
N PHE A 178 11.24 0.88 8.94
CA PHE A 178 11.22 2.21 9.56
C PHE A 178 12.40 2.46 10.50
N GLY A 179 13.27 1.46 10.71
CA GLY A 179 14.35 1.59 11.68
C GLY A 179 13.82 1.96 13.07
N PRO A 180 14.49 2.89 13.77
CA PRO A 180 14.07 3.35 15.10
C PRO A 180 12.70 4.05 15.11
N SER A 181 12.19 4.50 13.95
CA SER A 181 10.90 5.17 13.82
C SER A 181 9.73 4.21 13.65
N ALA A 182 9.96 2.90 13.69
CA ALA A 182 8.90 1.90 13.66
C ALA A 182 7.97 2.09 14.87
N ALA A 183 6.65 1.99 14.62
CA ALA A 183 5.68 2.05 15.70
C ALA A 183 5.80 0.82 16.61
N SER A 184 5.60 0.99 17.91
CA SER A 184 5.42 -0.17 18.77
C SER A 184 3.96 -0.65 18.72
N VAL A 185 3.74 -1.96 18.93
CA VAL A 185 2.36 -2.51 19.08
C VAL A 185 1.62 -1.81 20.22
N LYS A 186 2.34 -1.41 21.29
CA LYS A 186 1.78 -0.68 22.43
C LYS A 186 1.24 0.69 22.02
N ASP A 187 2.00 1.46 21.21
CA ASP A 187 1.60 2.79 20.76
C ASP A 187 0.42 2.71 19.78
N LEU A 188 0.43 1.74 18.86
CA LEU A 188 -0.70 1.48 17.97
C LEU A 188 -1.95 1.06 18.74
N ARG A 189 -1.81 0.26 19.78
CA ARG A 189 -2.91 -0.17 20.64
C ARG A 189 -3.49 1.03 21.43
N HIS A 190 -2.63 1.91 21.92
CA HIS A 190 -3.03 3.16 22.59
C HIS A 190 -3.85 4.04 21.62
N ALA A 191 -3.33 4.31 20.42
CA ALA A 191 -4.04 5.05 19.39
C ALA A 191 -5.37 4.41 19.01
N GLY A 192 -5.39 3.07 18.83
CA GLY A 192 -6.61 2.31 18.58
C GLY A 192 -7.64 2.43 19.70
N GLY A 193 -7.19 2.53 20.95
CA GLY A 193 -8.03 2.77 22.14
C GLY A 193 -8.79 4.11 22.10
N SER A 194 -8.25 5.11 21.43
CA SER A 194 -8.84 6.44 21.28
C SER A 194 -9.95 6.53 20.22
N LEU A 195 -10.16 5.47 19.42
CA LEU A 195 -11.24 5.43 18.44
C LEU A 195 -12.60 5.50 19.12
N ALA A 196 -13.52 6.31 18.56
CA ALA A 196 -14.84 6.56 19.15
C ALA A 196 -15.69 5.25 19.26
N SER A 197 -15.60 4.37 18.26
CA SER A 197 -16.40 3.13 18.21
C SER A 197 -15.73 1.98 18.96
N GLY A 198 -16.44 1.41 19.95
CA GLY A 198 -15.99 0.19 20.65
C GLY A 198 -15.77 -1.02 19.72
N ALA A 199 -16.58 -1.14 18.66
CA ALA A 199 -16.37 -2.19 17.66
C ALA A 199 -15.05 -2.00 16.88
N LYS A 200 -14.73 -0.76 16.50
CA LYS A 200 -13.46 -0.42 15.85
C LYS A 200 -12.26 -0.65 16.77
N ARG A 201 -12.37 -0.27 18.06
CA ARG A 201 -11.31 -0.55 19.04
C ARG A 201 -11.01 -2.04 19.14
N ARG A 202 -12.05 -2.89 19.28
CA ARG A 202 -11.87 -4.34 19.31
C ARG A 202 -11.30 -4.90 18.00
N TRP A 203 -11.71 -4.32 16.87
CA TRP A 203 -11.17 -4.71 15.56
C TRP A 203 -9.68 -4.43 15.44
N VAL A 204 -9.25 -3.20 15.74
CA VAL A 204 -7.82 -2.83 15.75
C VAL A 204 -7.04 -3.70 16.72
N SER A 205 -7.57 -3.97 17.93
CA SER A 205 -6.92 -4.89 18.87
C SER A 205 -6.72 -6.28 18.24
N SER A 206 -7.74 -6.85 17.59
CA SER A 206 -7.62 -8.18 16.96
C SER A 206 -6.61 -8.21 15.80
N VAL A 207 -6.48 -7.12 15.05
CA VAL A 207 -5.44 -6.98 14.01
C VAL A 207 -4.06 -6.94 14.64
N LEU A 208 -3.88 -6.16 15.71
CA LEU A 208 -2.60 -6.02 16.42
C LEU A 208 -2.19 -7.30 17.19
N ASP A 209 -3.16 -8.10 17.66
CA ASP A 209 -2.90 -9.40 18.26
C ASP A 209 -2.34 -10.40 17.25
N PHE A 210 -2.66 -10.22 15.97
CA PHE A 210 -2.16 -11.04 14.86
C PHE A 210 -0.92 -10.47 14.19
N ALA A 211 -0.60 -9.18 14.36
CA ALA A 211 0.50 -8.52 13.68
C ALA A 211 1.87 -9.14 14.01
N ASP A 212 2.77 -9.21 13.03
CA ASP A 212 4.10 -9.78 13.17
C ASP A 212 5.12 -9.01 12.33
N ALA A 213 6.09 -8.40 12.99
CA ALA A 213 7.14 -7.60 12.35
C ALA A 213 8.10 -8.41 11.47
N ARG A 214 8.09 -9.75 11.57
CA ARG A 214 8.94 -10.63 10.76
C ARG A 214 8.49 -10.77 9.32
N SER A 215 7.23 -10.44 8.98
CA SER A 215 6.79 -10.43 7.57
C SER A 215 7.65 -9.47 6.75
N GLY A 216 8.40 -9.99 5.79
CA GLY A 216 9.38 -9.23 5.01
C GLY A 216 8.78 -8.36 3.92
N SER A 217 7.50 -8.58 3.55
CA SER A 217 6.83 -7.83 2.48
C SER A 217 5.32 -7.76 2.69
N ALA A 218 4.66 -6.83 1.97
CA ALA A 218 3.20 -6.73 1.99
C ALA A 218 2.51 -8.00 1.47
N GLY A 219 3.14 -8.69 0.51
CA GLY A 219 2.60 -9.95 -0.02
C GLY A 219 2.71 -11.11 0.96
N GLU A 220 3.78 -11.16 1.75
CA GLU A 220 3.90 -12.12 2.86
C GLU A 220 2.85 -11.85 3.94
N SER A 221 2.70 -10.60 4.40
CA SER A 221 1.67 -10.20 5.37
C SER A 221 0.26 -10.55 4.90
N LEU A 222 -0.04 -10.23 3.62
CA LEU A 222 -1.33 -10.55 3.00
C LEU A 222 -1.57 -12.06 2.97
N SER A 223 -0.58 -12.82 2.51
CA SER A 223 -0.64 -14.29 2.41
C SER A 223 -0.86 -14.92 3.78
N ARG A 224 -0.11 -14.51 4.80
CA ARG A 224 -0.24 -14.97 6.19
C ARG A 224 -1.64 -14.72 6.75
N ALA A 225 -2.17 -13.53 6.52
CA ALA A 225 -3.52 -13.17 6.97
C ALA A 225 -4.59 -13.94 6.22
N GLN A 226 -4.43 -14.17 4.91
CA GLN A 226 -5.35 -15.01 4.13
C GLN A 226 -5.31 -16.48 4.58
N MET A 227 -4.13 -17.05 4.83
CA MET A 227 -4.00 -18.40 5.38
C MET A 227 -4.75 -18.55 6.70
N HIS A 228 -4.63 -17.56 7.59
CA HIS A 228 -5.37 -17.53 8.84
C HIS A 228 -6.88 -17.51 8.61
N LEU A 229 -7.37 -16.63 7.72
CA LEU A 229 -8.79 -16.53 7.38
C LEU A 229 -9.34 -17.80 6.70
N LEU A 230 -8.50 -18.51 5.95
CA LEU A 230 -8.85 -19.77 5.30
C LEU A 230 -8.79 -20.98 6.25
N GLY A 231 -8.24 -20.82 7.45
CA GLY A 231 -8.17 -21.87 8.48
C GLY A 231 -6.99 -22.83 8.30
N PHE A 232 -5.94 -22.41 7.61
CA PHE A 232 -4.69 -23.17 7.57
C PHE A 232 -3.91 -23.05 8.88
N PRO A 233 -3.08 -24.04 9.25
CA PRO A 233 -2.17 -23.94 10.38
C PRO A 233 -1.20 -22.77 10.20
N ALA A 234 -0.87 -22.09 11.31
CA ALA A 234 0.07 -20.99 11.28
C ALA A 234 1.46 -21.49 10.87
N PRO A 235 2.09 -20.86 9.85
CA PRO A 235 3.48 -21.18 9.49
C PRO A 235 4.46 -20.54 10.46
N GLU A 236 5.66 -21.12 10.56
CA GLU A 236 6.83 -20.43 11.06
C GLU A 236 7.28 -19.41 10.00
N LEU A 237 7.68 -18.20 10.44
CA LEU A 237 8.08 -17.12 9.55
C LEU A 237 9.59 -16.97 9.50
N GLN A 238 10.12 -16.65 8.32
CA GLN A 238 11.52 -16.30 8.10
C GLN A 238 12.48 -17.37 8.64
N THR A 239 12.15 -18.64 8.42
CA THR A 239 12.95 -19.78 8.89
C THR A 239 14.21 -19.94 8.04
N GLU A 240 15.35 -20.10 8.69
CA GLU A 240 16.63 -20.34 8.04
C GLU A 240 16.94 -21.83 7.93
N PHE A 241 17.48 -22.23 6.77
CA PHE A 241 17.89 -23.61 6.48
C PHE A 241 19.37 -23.67 6.17
N TYR A 242 19.99 -24.73 6.65
CA TYR A 242 21.41 -25.02 6.48
C TYR A 242 21.58 -26.48 6.07
N ASP A 243 22.54 -26.77 5.18
CA ASP A 243 22.99 -28.10 4.81
C ASP A 243 24.50 -28.28 5.06
N ALA A 244 25.10 -29.36 4.60
CA ALA A 244 26.54 -29.62 4.77
C ALA A 244 27.43 -28.55 4.10
N LEU A 245 26.92 -27.80 3.15
CA LEU A 245 27.60 -26.69 2.47
C LEU A 245 27.35 -25.33 3.14
N GLY A 246 26.65 -25.30 4.26
CA GLY A 246 26.32 -24.09 5.02
C GLY A 246 24.92 -23.53 4.70
N PHE A 247 24.75 -22.21 4.84
CA PHE A 247 23.46 -21.53 4.64
C PHE A 247 22.85 -21.84 3.26
N VAL A 248 21.58 -22.23 3.25
CA VAL A 248 20.80 -22.50 2.03
C VAL A 248 19.87 -21.36 1.72
N ALA A 249 18.97 -21.05 2.67
CA ALA A 249 17.91 -20.07 2.45
C ALA A 249 17.31 -19.59 3.76
N ARG A 250 16.73 -18.39 3.74
CA ARG A 250 15.70 -17.93 4.65
C ARG A 250 14.39 -17.89 3.90
N THR A 251 13.37 -18.60 4.39
CA THR A 251 12.10 -18.82 3.68
C THR A 251 10.96 -18.07 4.35
N ASP A 252 9.99 -17.58 3.59
CA ASP A 252 8.91 -16.74 4.11
C ASP A 252 8.01 -17.51 5.09
N PHE A 253 7.67 -18.76 4.73
CA PHE A 253 6.73 -19.61 5.47
C PHE A 253 7.26 -21.03 5.56
N TYR A 254 7.12 -21.65 6.72
CA TYR A 254 7.50 -23.04 6.92
C TYR A 254 6.50 -23.80 7.78
N TRP A 255 5.98 -24.92 7.29
CA TRP A 255 5.14 -25.85 8.05
C TRP A 255 5.96 -27.10 8.41
N ARG A 256 6.57 -27.06 9.59
CA ARG A 256 7.55 -28.06 10.06
C ARG A 256 7.02 -29.49 10.01
N GLY A 257 5.80 -29.72 10.50
CA GLY A 257 5.18 -31.06 10.55
C GLY A 257 4.92 -31.67 9.18
N LEU A 258 4.83 -30.85 8.14
CA LEU A 258 4.56 -31.27 6.75
C LEU A 258 5.80 -31.19 5.85
N LYS A 259 6.89 -30.60 6.34
CA LYS A 259 8.09 -30.28 5.55
C LYS A 259 7.77 -29.44 4.30
N ILE A 260 6.78 -28.56 4.39
CA ILE A 260 6.39 -27.67 3.32
C ILE A 260 6.96 -26.27 3.57
N ILE A 261 7.58 -25.70 2.56
CA ILE A 261 8.08 -24.32 2.51
C ILE A 261 7.17 -23.54 1.55
N GLY A 262 6.71 -22.37 2.00
CA GLY A 262 5.98 -21.42 1.19
C GLY A 262 6.82 -20.17 0.92
N GLU A 263 6.80 -19.67 -0.30
CA GLU A 263 7.47 -18.43 -0.68
C GLU A 263 6.55 -17.52 -1.48
N PHE A 264 6.55 -16.25 -1.11
CA PHE A 264 5.86 -15.21 -1.86
C PHE A 264 6.80 -14.58 -2.89
N ASP A 265 6.50 -14.77 -4.17
CA ASP A 265 7.24 -14.17 -5.27
C ASP A 265 6.67 -12.78 -5.60
N GLY A 266 7.32 -11.73 -5.12
CA GLY A 266 7.03 -10.37 -5.55
C GLY A 266 7.64 -10.12 -6.93
N GLU A 267 6.82 -9.75 -7.92
CA GLU A 267 7.28 -9.45 -9.30
C GLU A 267 8.41 -8.40 -9.35
N ALA A 268 8.52 -7.54 -8.35
CA ALA A 268 9.58 -6.52 -8.27
C ALA A 268 10.99 -7.08 -8.07
N LYS A 269 11.14 -8.34 -7.65
CA LYS A 269 12.45 -8.96 -7.42
C LYS A 269 13.29 -9.11 -8.70
N TYR A 270 12.64 -9.20 -9.86
CA TYR A 270 13.33 -9.43 -11.14
C TYR A 270 13.54 -8.17 -11.99
N LEU A 271 12.99 -7.01 -11.54
CA LEU A 271 13.01 -5.76 -12.29
C LEU A 271 13.90 -4.65 -11.67
N ASN A 272 14.43 -4.88 -10.47
CA ASN A 272 15.29 -3.89 -9.80
C ASN A 272 16.76 -4.27 -9.92
N ASP A 273 17.57 -3.35 -10.45
CA ASP A 273 19.04 -3.47 -10.55
C ASP A 273 19.71 -3.76 -9.20
N GLU A 274 19.14 -3.31 -8.08
CA GLU A 274 19.60 -3.61 -6.71
C GLU A 274 19.56 -5.11 -6.36
N TYR A 275 18.64 -5.89 -6.96
CA TYR A 275 18.55 -7.33 -6.71
C TYR A 275 19.58 -8.12 -7.52
N LEU A 276 20.13 -7.52 -8.58
CA LEU A 276 21.12 -8.15 -9.45
C LEU A 276 22.54 -8.11 -8.84
N ASN A 277 22.78 -7.31 -7.78
CA ASN A 277 24.11 -7.15 -7.14
C ASN A 277 25.26 -7.10 -8.16
N GLY A 278 25.07 -6.41 -9.29
CA GLY A 278 26.02 -6.37 -10.38
C GLY A 278 26.10 -7.62 -11.27
N GLY A 279 25.23 -8.63 -11.04
CA GLY A 279 25.09 -9.83 -11.86
C GLY A 279 24.01 -9.71 -12.93
N THR A 280 23.95 -10.69 -13.83
CA THR A 280 22.91 -10.77 -14.85
C THR A 280 21.61 -11.40 -14.30
N ALA A 281 20.47 -11.09 -14.90
CA ALA A 281 19.20 -11.74 -14.57
C ALA A 281 19.28 -13.28 -14.68
N ARG A 282 20.09 -13.79 -15.60
CA ARG A 282 20.34 -15.23 -15.80
C ARG A 282 21.07 -15.84 -14.59
N GLU A 283 22.05 -15.16 -14.05
CA GLU A 283 22.79 -15.62 -12.85
C GLU A 283 21.90 -15.63 -11.62
N ALA A 284 21.05 -14.62 -11.46
CA ALA A 284 20.07 -14.57 -10.37
C ALA A 284 19.09 -15.77 -10.44
N VAL A 285 18.57 -16.09 -11.63
CA VAL A 285 17.69 -17.27 -11.85
C VAL A 285 18.42 -18.58 -11.57
N LEU A 286 19.67 -18.72 -12.01
CA LEU A 286 20.46 -19.93 -11.74
C LEU A 286 20.76 -20.11 -10.25
N LYS A 287 21.06 -19.03 -9.56
CA LYS A 287 21.31 -19.01 -8.10
C LYS A 287 20.07 -19.43 -7.33
N GLU A 288 18.92 -18.90 -7.75
CA GLU A 288 17.62 -19.23 -7.17
C GLU A 288 17.26 -20.71 -7.39
N LYS A 289 17.46 -21.22 -8.61
CA LYS A 289 17.24 -22.63 -8.92
C LYS A 289 18.13 -23.54 -8.06
N LYS A 290 19.43 -23.27 -7.97
CA LYS A 290 20.35 -24.04 -7.11
C LYS A 290 19.92 -24.00 -5.63
N ARG A 291 19.42 -22.86 -5.14
CA ARG A 291 18.89 -22.72 -3.79
C ARG A 291 17.68 -23.64 -3.57
N GLU A 292 16.74 -23.64 -4.51
CA GLU A 292 15.55 -24.49 -4.44
C GLU A 292 15.91 -25.98 -4.54
N ASP A 293 16.83 -26.36 -5.42
CA ASP A 293 17.31 -27.75 -5.56
C ASP A 293 17.93 -28.27 -4.25
N ARG A 294 18.69 -27.41 -3.52
CA ARG A 294 19.23 -27.77 -2.19
C ARG A 294 18.12 -27.99 -1.17
N LEU A 295 17.09 -27.14 -1.11
CA LEU A 295 15.94 -27.34 -0.22
C LEU A 295 15.20 -28.63 -0.53
N ARG A 296 15.00 -28.94 -1.82
CA ARG A 296 14.37 -30.20 -2.26
C ARG A 296 15.19 -31.43 -1.93
N ALA A 297 16.53 -31.35 -2.05
CA ALA A 297 17.45 -32.42 -1.65
C ALA A 297 17.39 -32.72 -0.14
N MET A 298 17.06 -31.71 0.68
CA MET A 298 16.80 -31.88 2.13
C MET A 298 15.43 -32.47 2.45
N GLY A 299 14.63 -32.80 1.42
CA GLY A 299 13.30 -33.40 1.55
C GLY A 299 12.17 -32.41 1.79
N PHE A 300 12.38 -31.12 1.51
CA PHE A 300 11.31 -30.12 1.58
C PHE A 300 10.55 -29.99 0.27
N GLN A 301 9.24 -29.83 0.37
CA GLN A 301 8.41 -29.36 -0.74
C GLN A 301 8.36 -27.84 -0.75
N VAL A 302 8.69 -27.22 -1.87
CA VAL A 302 8.65 -25.76 -2.03
C VAL A 302 7.45 -25.35 -2.85
N VAL A 303 6.63 -24.45 -2.33
CA VAL A 303 5.42 -23.92 -2.99
C VAL A 303 5.56 -22.41 -3.10
N ARG A 304 5.37 -21.87 -4.31
CA ARG A 304 5.50 -20.44 -4.58
C ARG A 304 4.19 -19.84 -5.10
N TRP A 305 3.94 -18.60 -4.77
CA TRP A 305 2.81 -17.84 -5.29
C TRP A 305 3.12 -16.35 -5.40
N ASP A 306 2.42 -15.72 -6.31
CA ASP A 306 2.51 -14.33 -6.67
C ASP A 306 1.37 -13.47 -6.07
N TRP A 307 1.38 -12.18 -6.39
CA TRP A 307 0.31 -11.25 -6.02
C TRP A 307 -1.05 -11.67 -6.57
N ALA A 308 -1.11 -12.17 -7.81
CA ALA A 308 -2.36 -12.58 -8.43
C ALA A 308 -3.02 -13.77 -7.71
N THR A 309 -2.22 -14.57 -7.02
CA THR A 309 -2.66 -15.66 -6.13
C THR A 309 -2.97 -15.14 -4.73
N ALA A 310 -2.05 -14.39 -4.11
CA ALA A 310 -2.19 -13.93 -2.73
C ALA A 310 -3.41 -13.04 -2.50
N ILE A 311 -3.77 -12.18 -3.46
CA ILE A 311 -4.92 -11.27 -3.36
C ILE A 311 -6.27 -11.97 -3.52
N ARG A 312 -6.29 -13.20 -4.02
CA ARG A 312 -7.49 -14.01 -4.27
C ARG A 312 -7.52 -15.22 -3.35
N PRO A 313 -8.33 -15.17 -2.26
CA PRO A 313 -8.38 -16.25 -1.26
C PRO A 313 -8.61 -17.64 -1.87
N GLU A 314 -9.48 -17.74 -2.88
CA GLU A 314 -9.79 -18.99 -3.57
C GLU A 314 -8.60 -19.59 -4.33
N LYS A 315 -7.73 -18.75 -4.89
CA LYS A 315 -6.50 -19.20 -5.57
C LYS A 315 -5.45 -19.66 -4.58
N LEU A 316 -5.26 -18.91 -3.50
CA LEU A 316 -4.34 -19.30 -2.44
C LEU A 316 -4.78 -20.59 -1.75
N LEU A 317 -6.09 -20.74 -1.50
CA LEU A 317 -6.69 -21.96 -0.97
C LEU A 317 -6.33 -23.17 -1.83
N ALA A 318 -6.69 -23.14 -3.13
CA ALA A 318 -6.43 -24.23 -4.06
C ALA A 318 -4.92 -24.55 -4.15
N LYS A 319 -4.06 -23.53 -4.13
CA LYS A 319 -2.61 -23.68 -4.20
C LYS A 319 -2.05 -24.43 -2.99
N LEU A 320 -2.51 -24.07 -1.78
CA LEU A 320 -2.02 -24.65 -0.53
C LEU A 320 -2.60 -26.07 -0.30
N GLU A 321 -3.87 -26.29 -0.65
CA GLU A 321 -4.48 -27.65 -0.60
C GLU A 321 -3.78 -28.60 -1.59
N ALA A 322 -3.47 -28.16 -2.79
CA ALA A 322 -2.70 -28.95 -3.77
C ALA A 322 -1.27 -29.28 -3.29
N ALA A 323 -0.72 -28.45 -2.40
CA ALA A 323 0.56 -28.72 -1.74
C ALA A 323 0.47 -29.67 -0.55
N GLY A 324 -0.73 -30.12 -0.18
CA GLY A 324 -0.94 -31.03 0.95
C GLY A 324 -1.26 -30.37 2.30
N LEU A 325 -1.44 -29.04 2.34
CA LEU A 325 -1.90 -28.39 3.57
C LEU A 325 -3.40 -28.65 3.76
N SER A 326 -3.76 -29.15 4.95
CA SER A 326 -5.14 -29.30 5.35
C SER A 326 -5.57 -28.18 6.28
N ARG A 327 -6.85 -27.76 6.16
CA ARG A 327 -7.44 -26.77 7.05
C ARG A 327 -7.73 -27.38 8.42
N THR A 328 -7.35 -26.68 9.47
CA THR A 328 -7.50 -27.16 10.86
C THR A 328 -8.85 -26.75 11.50
N GLY A 329 -9.70 -26.03 10.76
CA GLY A 329 -11.00 -25.61 11.25
C GLY A 329 -10.90 -24.67 12.46
N ASN A 330 -10.37 -23.46 12.29
CA ASN A 330 -10.22 -22.52 13.41
C ASN A 330 -11.56 -21.86 13.77
N PRO A 331 -12.07 -22.05 15.01
CA PRO A 331 -13.34 -21.44 15.46
C PRO A 331 -13.32 -19.91 15.46
N ALA A 332 -12.14 -19.27 15.57
CA ALA A 332 -11.97 -17.81 15.55
C ALA A 332 -12.42 -17.18 14.22
N LEU A 333 -12.40 -17.95 13.12
CA LEU A 333 -12.82 -17.50 11.79
C LEU A 333 -14.30 -17.12 11.70
N ARG A 334 -15.18 -17.77 12.49
CA ARG A 334 -16.61 -17.46 12.50
C ARG A 334 -16.90 -16.02 12.93
N THR A 335 -16.07 -15.46 13.80
CA THR A 335 -16.23 -14.09 14.32
C THR A 335 -15.72 -13.05 13.33
N ILE A 336 -14.63 -13.32 12.62
CA ILE A 336 -14.01 -12.41 11.64
C ILE A 336 -14.86 -12.32 10.36
N HIS A 337 -15.35 -13.46 9.85
CA HIS A 337 -16.23 -13.49 8.67
C HIS A 337 -17.60 -12.85 8.88
N ARG A 338 -18.15 -12.90 10.09
CA ARG A 338 -19.44 -12.29 10.40
C ARG A 338 -19.39 -10.76 10.38
N ARG A 339 -18.21 -10.16 10.59
CA ARG A 339 -17.98 -8.70 10.63
C ARG A 339 -17.53 -8.11 9.30
N ALA A 340 -17.07 -8.91 8.36
CA ALA A 340 -16.70 -8.47 7.02
C ALA A 340 -17.91 -8.26 6.09
N ARG A 341 -19.12 -8.63 6.53
CA ARG A 341 -20.36 -8.53 5.77
C ARG A 341 -21.38 -7.54 6.36
N GLY A 342 -20.99 -6.75 7.36
CA GLY A 342 -21.88 -5.77 8.02
C GLY A 342 -21.43 -4.31 7.81
#